data_14c6d5a0acd7ec9f8fae315ceb4d1c96
#
_entry.id   14c6d5a0acd7ec9f8fae315ceb4d1c96
#
_cell.length_a   1.000
_cell.length_b   1.000
_cell.length_c   1.000
_cell.angle_alpha   90.00
_cell.angle_beta   90.00
_cell.angle_gamma   90.00
#
_symmetry.space_group_name_H-M   'P 1'
#
loop_
_entity.id
_entity.type
_entity.pdbx_description
1 polymer ?
#
loop_
_entity_poly.entity_id
_entity_poly.type
_entity_poly.pdbx_seq_one_letter_code
_entity_poly.pdbx_strand_id
1 'polypeptide(L)'
;MTRYGMVIDTKKCIGCHVCAMACKTENNLPNDVWWNRIFTDNGGEMGFDMVGGSYPDNLQFGYIPVACQHCENPACVKVCPVGATYKDPETGVVRQDYDKCIGCRMCMSACPYNGVRSFNWEEPVFHTDYAMGSKDAPEHQQHVVEKCTFCYHRTSQGIELACMHLCVGRARFWGDLDDPTSEVSRLLAERSHKRLLEDRGTEPSTYYLV
;
A
#
# COMPACT_ATOMS: atom_id res chain seq x y z
N MET A 1 -17.56 0.84 13.87
CA MET A 1 -16.54 -0.03 13.22
C MET A 1 -15.68 0.91 12.41
N THR A 2 -14.41 0.92 12.59
CA THR A 2 -13.50 1.84 11.87
C THR A 2 -13.12 1.22 10.54
N ARG A 3 -13.12 2.01 9.46
CA ARG A 3 -12.66 1.55 8.15
C ARG A 3 -11.48 2.41 7.69
N TYR A 4 -10.27 1.97 7.99
CA TYR A 4 -9.08 2.71 7.59
C TYR A 4 -8.88 2.71 6.08
N GLY A 5 -8.58 3.88 5.56
CA GLY A 5 -8.21 4.09 4.18
C GLY A 5 -7.13 5.13 4.00
N MET A 6 -6.66 5.22 2.77
CA MET A 6 -5.63 6.18 2.38
C MET A 6 -6.13 7.03 1.21
N VAL A 7 -5.80 8.31 1.24
CA VAL A 7 -5.99 9.23 0.12
C VAL A 7 -4.62 9.72 -0.34
N ILE A 8 -4.37 9.69 -1.63
CA ILE A 8 -3.12 10.12 -2.24
C ILE A 8 -3.42 11.23 -3.24
N ASP A 9 -2.85 12.42 -3.02
CA ASP A 9 -2.96 13.54 -3.95
C ASP A 9 -1.88 13.42 -5.03
N THR A 10 -2.30 13.01 -6.23
CA THR A 10 -1.36 12.78 -7.34
C THR A 10 -0.68 14.06 -7.81
N LYS A 11 -1.34 15.23 -7.64
CA LYS A 11 -0.77 16.53 -8.00
C LYS A 11 0.31 17.01 -7.04
N LYS A 12 0.28 16.53 -5.79
CA LYS A 12 1.33 16.81 -4.80
C LYS A 12 2.47 15.78 -4.82
N CYS A 13 2.24 14.62 -5.46
CA CYS A 13 3.26 13.58 -5.55
C CYS A 13 4.36 13.97 -6.54
N ILE A 14 5.57 14.10 -6.07
CA ILE A 14 6.76 14.48 -6.89
C ILE A 14 7.62 13.27 -7.28
N GLY A 15 7.17 12.05 -7.03
CA GLY A 15 7.89 10.83 -7.40
C GLY A 15 9.21 10.59 -6.67
N CYS A 16 9.44 11.22 -5.52
CA CYS A 16 10.75 11.20 -4.83
C CYS A 16 11.13 9.86 -4.17
N HIS A 17 10.29 8.85 -4.20
CA HIS A 17 10.47 7.51 -3.60
C HIS A 17 10.67 7.47 -2.07
N VAL A 18 10.68 8.60 -1.36
CA VAL A 18 10.84 8.64 0.11
C VAL A 18 9.81 7.77 0.83
N CYS A 19 8.57 7.70 0.35
CA CYS A 19 7.55 6.84 0.95
C CYS A 19 7.86 5.34 0.82
N ALA A 20 8.55 4.90 -0.25
CA ALA A 20 9.01 3.53 -0.41
C ALA A 20 10.17 3.24 0.55
N MET A 21 11.14 4.16 0.64
CA MET A 21 12.27 4.06 1.58
C MET A 21 11.80 4.10 3.04
N ALA A 22 10.89 5.02 3.38
CA ALA A 22 10.30 5.09 4.72
C ALA A 22 9.62 3.77 5.13
N CYS A 23 8.85 3.17 4.20
CA CYS A 23 8.23 1.87 4.43
C CYS A 23 9.27 0.77 4.64
N LYS A 24 10.33 0.77 3.82
CA LYS A 24 11.41 -0.21 3.89
C LYS A 24 12.17 -0.11 5.22
N THR A 25 12.52 1.08 5.63
CA THR A 25 13.23 1.32 6.90
C THR A 25 12.34 1.01 8.10
N GLU A 26 11.13 1.55 8.16
CA GLU A 26 10.21 1.38 9.29
C GLU A 26 9.88 -0.08 9.58
N ASN A 27 9.66 -0.86 8.52
CA ASN A 27 9.29 -2.26 8.64
C ASN A 27 10.50 -3.21 8.51
N ASN A 28 11.72 -2.69 8.48
CA ASN A 28 12.96 -3.46 8.30
C ASN A 28 12.88 -4.48 7.15
N LEU A 29 12.34 -4.07 5.98
CA LEU A 29 12.08 -4.99 4.88
C LEU A 29 13.39 -5.59 4.32
N PRO A 30 13.43 -6.89 4.00
CA PRO A 30 14.57 -7.53 3.35
C PRO A 30 14.96 -6.87 2.03
N ASN A 31 16.19 -7.08 1.56
CA ASN A 31 16.77 -6.35 0.44
C ASN A 31 15.86 -6.31 -0.81
N ASP A 32 15.26 -7.41 -1.20
CA ASP A 32 14.45 -7.53 -2.41
C ASP A 32 12.95 -7.29 -2.20
N VAL A 33 12.53 -7.01 -0.96
CA VAL A 33 11.13 -6.81 -0.59
C VAL A 33 10.75 -5.34 -0.59
N TRP A 34 9.71 -4.99 -1.33
CA TRP A 34 9.13 -3.65 -1.40
C TRP A 34 7.62 -3.71 -1.24
N TRP A 35 7.09 -3.10 -0.19
CA TRP A 35 5.64 -3.02 0.05
C TRP A 35 4.98 -1.78 -0.55
N ASN A 36 5.80 -0.81 -0.97
CA ASN A 36 5.35 0.43 -1.58
C ASN A 36 6.24 0.76 -2.77
N ARG A 37 5.63 1.06 -3.91
CA ARG A 37 6.32 1.35 -5.17
C ARG A 37 5.73 2.60 -5.80
N ILE A 38 6.47 3.26 -6.67
CA ILE A 38 6.02 4.42 -7.42
C ILE A 38 6.08 4.07 -8.90
N PHE A 39 4.95 4.23 -9.57
CA PHE A 39 4.83 3.97 -11.01
C PHE A 39 4.70 5.28 -11.78
N THR A 40 5.18 5.28 -13.04
CA THR A 40 5.06 6.33 -14.04
C THR A 40 4.68 5.66 -15.34
N ASP A 41 3.41 5.36 -15.55
CA ASP A 41 2.96 4.71 -16.78
C ASP A 41 1.87 5.52 -17.50
N ASN A 42 1.61 5.18 -18.73
CA ASN A 42 0.60 5.80 -19.59
C ASN A 42 -0.76 5.11 -19.44
N GLY A 43 -1.25 4.92 -18.21
CA GLY A 43 -2.51 4.26 -17.99
C GLY A 43 -2.47 2.74 -18.19
N GLY A 44 -1.26 2.16 -18.24
CA GLY A 44 -1.05 0.73 -18.45
C GLY A 44 -1.68 -0.15 -17.39
N GLU A 45 -0.85 -0.83 -16.61
CA GLU A 45 -1.31 -1.84 -15.66
C GLU A 45 -2.22 -1.30 -14.52
N MET A 46 -2.10 -0.01 -14.16
CA MET A 46 -2.81 0.57 -13.02
C MET A 46 -4.02 1.44 -13.41
N GLY A 47 -4.28 1.63 -14.70
CA GLY A 47 -5.45 2.39 -15.17
C GLY A 47 -5.34 3.90 -15.03
N PHE A 48 -4.13 4.45 -14.91
CA PHE A 48 -3.87 5.88 -14.87
C PHE A 48 -2.96 6.30 -16.04
N ASP A 49 -3.35 7.39 -16.70
CA ASP A 49 -2.53 8.03 -17.73
C ASP A 49 -1.71 9.15 -17.08
N MET A 50 -0.44 8.87 -16.78
CA MET A 50 0.43 9.74 -15.99
C MET A 50 1.58 10.33 -16.77
N VAL A 51 1.75 9.92 -18.02
CA VAL A 51 2.78 10.45 -18.92
C VAL A 51 2.12 10.89 -20.20
N GLY A 52 2.37 12.11 -20.63
CA GLY A 52 1.78 12.65 -21.84
C GLY A 52 2.56 13.83 -22.39
N GLY A 53 2.04 14.39 -23.48
CA GLY A 53 2.63 15.54 -24.15
C GLY A 53 3.83 15.17 -25.03
N SER A 54 4.55 16.19 -25.47
CA SER A 54 5.74 16.07 -26.33
C SER A 54 6.85 16.97 -25.84
N TYR A 55 8.08 16.44 -25.87
CA TYR A 55 9.26 17.24 -25.58
C TYR A 55 9.50 18.24 -26.75
N PRO A 56 9.90 19.50 -26.48
CA PRO A 56 10.15 20.11 -25.17
C PRO A 56 8.94 20.85 -24.58
N ASP A 57 7.83 21.03 -25.31
CA ASP A 57 6.89 22.11 -25.03
C ASP A 57 5.81 21.77 -24.00
N ASN A 58 5.37 20.52 -23.93
CA ASN A 58 4.24 20.14 -23.07
C ASN A 58 4.37 18.74 -22.45
N LEU A 59 5.58 18.31 -22.15
CA LEU A 59 5.80 17.03 -21.50
C LEU A 59 5.16 17.00 -20.10
N GLN A 60 4.32 16.00 -19.88
CA GLN A 60 3.65 15.77 -18.62
C GLN A 60 4.15 14.47 -17.98
N PHE A 61 4.52 14.55 -16.72
CA PHE A 61 4.90 13.41 -15.90
C PHE A 61 4.07 13.36 -14.63
N GLY A 62 3.50 12.21 -14.34
CA GLY A 62 2.82 11.96 -13.09
C GLY A 62 3.38 10.73 -12.37
N TYR A 63 3.04 10.57 -11.11
CA TYR A 63 3.54 9.50 -10.27
C TYR A 63 2.40 8.87 -9.47
N ILE A 64 2.30 7.55 -9.51
CA ILE A 64 1.33 6.79 -8.74
C ILE A 64 2.05 5.95 -7.69
N PRO A 65 2.01 6.35 -6.42
CA PRO A 65 2.51 5.51 -5.34
C PRO A 65 1.52 4.37 -5.06
N VAL A 66 1.96 3.13 -5.20
CA VAL A 66 1.13 1.93 -5.03
C VAL A 66 1.66 1.04 -3.92
N ALA A 67 0.79 0.71 -3.00
CA ALA A 67 0.99 -0.30 -1.96
C ALA A 67 -0.23 -1.24 -1.95
N CYS A 68 -0.32 -2.14 -0.96
CA CYS A 68 -1.56 -2.90 -0.77
C CYS A 68 -2.75 -1.94 -0.63
N GLN A 69 -3.81 -2.20 -1.38
CA GLN A 69 -4.99 -1.34 -1.46
C GLN A 69 -5.99 -1.58 -0.31
N HIS A 70 -5.73 -2.55 0.56
CA HIS A 70 -6.58 -2.94 1.70
C HIS A 70 -8.07 -3.00 1.34
N CYS A 71 -8.36 -3.69 0.24
CA CYS A 71 -9.65 -3.76 -0.42
C CYS A 71 -10.81 -4.10 0.52
N GLU A 72 -12.00 -3.53 0.27
CA GLU A 72 -13.23 -3.90 0.97
C GLU A 72 -13.68 -5.32 0.60
N ASN A 73 -13.51 -5.68 -0.68
CA ASN A 73 -13.81 -6.99 -1.23
C ASN A 73 -12.51 -7.72 -1.67
N PRO A 74 -11.65 -8.17 -0.72
CA PRO A 74 -10.29 -8.59 -1.03
C PRO A 74 -10.25 -10.00 -1.66
N ALA A 75 -9.96 -10.09 -2.96
CA ALA A 75 -9.79 -11.37 -3.65
C ALA A 75 -8.74 -12.28 -2.99
N CYS A 76 -7.66 -11.67 -2.46
CA CYS A 76 -6.58 -12.39 -1.79
C CYS A 76 -7.00 -13.08 -0.49
N VAL A 77 -8.00 -12.56 0.22
CA VAL A 77 -8.58 -13.21 1.41
C VAL A 77 -9.42 -14.42 1.00
N LYS A 78 -10.23 -14.26 -0.05
CA LYS A 78 -11.13 -15.31 -0.53
C LYS A 78 -10.41 -16.58 -1.01
N VAL A 79 -9.20 -16.43 -1.53
CA VAL A 79 -8.43 -17.56 -2.08
C VAL A 79 -7.45 -18.16 -1.08
N CYS A 80 -7.35 -17.64 0.14
CA CYS A 80 -6.40 -18.16 1.13
C CYS A 80 -6.95 -19.44 1.79
N PRO A 81 -6.38 -20.63 1.51
CA PRO A 81 -6.95 -21.89 1.98
C PRO A 81 -6.80 -22.11 3.50
N VAL A 82 -5.85 -21.40 4.12
CA VAL A 82 -5.54 -21.52 5.55
C VAL A 82 -5.94 -20.28 6.36
N GLY A 83 -6.58 -19.29 5.72
CA GLY A 83 -6.97 -18.05 6.38
C GLY A 83 -5.81 -17.18 6.87
N ALA A 84 -4.59 -17.40 6.36
CA ALA A 84 -3.43 -16.58 6.70
C ALA A 84 -3.57 -15.12 6.22
N THR A 85 -4.19 -14.92 5.05
CA THR A 85 -4.60 -13.58 4.62
C THR A 85 -6.04 -13.36 5.07
N TYR A 86 -6.29 -12.32 5.86
CA TYR A 86 -7.60 -12.02 6.41
C TYR A 86 -7.87 -10.52 6.44
N LYS A 87 -9.13 -10.14 6.56
CA LYS A 87 -9.55 -8.76 6.78
C LYS A 87 -9.82 -8.57 8.27
N ASP A 88 -9.15 -7.60 8.85
CA ASP A 88 -9.33 -7.22 10.25
C ASP A 88 -10.74 -6.61 10.42
N PRO A 89 -11.61 -7.18 11.27
CA PRO A 89 -12.98 -6.71 11.40
C PRO A 89 -13.11 -5.37 12.13
N GLU A 90 -12.09 -4.96 12.89
CA GLU A 90 -12.12 -3.71 13.64
C GLU A 90 -11.70 -2.50 12.78
N THR A 91 -10.76 -2.71 11.86
CA THR A 91 -10.11 -1.64 11.11
C THR A 91 -10.33 -1.71 9.60
N GLY A 92 -10.87 -2.82 9.09
CA GLY A 92 -11.00 -3.07 7.64
C GLY A 92 -9.67 -3.36 6.93
N VAL A 93 -8.54 -3.31 7.62
CA VAL A 93 -7.22 -3.54 7.06
C VAL A 93 -7.05 -5.01 6.67
N VAL A 94 -6.62 -5.29 5.45
CA VAL A 94 -6.22 -6.65 5.06
C VAL A 94 -4.88 -6.97 5.68
N ARG A 95 -4.81 -8.03 6.47
CA ARG A 95 -3.62 -8.48 7.21
C ARG A 95 -3.09 -9.81 6.69
N GLN A 96 -1.90 -10.16 7.13
CA GLN A 96 -1.23 -11.43 6.83
C GLN A 96 -0.68 -12.01 8.14
N ASP A 97 -1.07 -13.21 8.43
CA ASP A 97 -0.55 -14.03 9.54
C ASP A 97 0.55 -14.93 8.97
N TYR A 98 1.80 -14.68 9.35
CA TYR A 98 2.95 -15.39 8.79
C TYR A 98 3.03 -16.82 9.32
N ASP A 99 2.61 -17.07 10.57
CA ASP A 99 2.65 -18.40 11.19
C ASP A 99 1.65 -19.37 10.55
N LYS A 100 0.54 -18.85 9.99
CA LYS A 100 -0.42 -19.66 9.24
C LYS A 100 -0.08 -19.78 7.76
N CYS A 101 0.83 -18.95 7.24
CA CYS A 101 1.11 -18.91 5.81
C CYS A 101 1.85 -20.16 5.36
N ILE A 102 1.28 -20.90 4.41
CA ILE A 102 1.90 -22.09 3.82
C ILE A 102 2.66 -21.80 2.51
N GLY A 103 2.87 -20.54 2.15
CA GLY A 103 3.63 -20.13 0.98
C GLY A 103 3.02 -20.48 -0.38
N CYS A 104 1.75 -20.85 -0.47
CA CYS A 104 1.11 -21.28 -1.72
C CYS A 104 0.96 -20.17 -2.78
N ARG A 105 1.14 -18.90 -2.43
CA ARG A 105 1.12 -17.72 -3.30
C ARG A 105 -0.20 -17.46 -4.06
N MET A 106 -1.28 -18.17 -3.76
CA MET A 106 -2.58 -17.94 -4.40
C MET A 106 -3.05 -16.48 -4.21
N CYS A 107 -2.78 -15.88 -3.05
CA CYS A 107 -3.09 -14.48 -2.77
C CYS A 107 -2.30 -13.48 -3.63
N MET A 108 -1.12 -13.85 -4.14
CA MET A 108 -0.36 -13.04 -5.10
C MET A 108 -1.02 -13.11 -6.48
N SER A 109 -1.37 -14.31 -6.94
CA SER A 109 -2.02 -14.51 -8.25
C SER A 109 -3.41 -13.90 -8.32
N ALA A 110 -4.16 -13.89 -7.21
CA ALA A 110 -5.50 -13.31 -7.14
C ALA A 110 -5.49 -11.78 -6.99
N CYS A 111 -4.36 -11.17 -6.62
CA CYS A 111 -4.25 -9.73 -6.43
C CYS A 111 -4.12 -9.04 -7.79
N PRO A 112 -5.03 -8.12 -8.17
CA PRO A 112 -4.93 -7.45 -9.46
C PRO A 112 -3.85 -6.36 -9.49
N TYR A 113 -3.32 -5.98 -8.32
CA TYR A 113 -2.30 -4.92 -8.21
C TYR A 113 -0.92 -5.53 -8.28
N ASN A 114 -0.25 -5.36 -9.41
CA ASN A 114 1.06 -5.95 -9.66
C ASN A 114 2.11 -5.47 -8.63
N GLY A 115 2.89 -6.41 -8.10
CA GLY A 115 4.05 -6.13 -7.24
C GLY A 115 3.74 -5.60 -5.84
N VAL A 116 2.47 -5.56 -5.38
CA VAL A 116 2.11 -5.12 -4.01
C VAL A 116 2.25 -6.22 -2.95
N ARG A 117 2.49 -7.45 -3.39
CA ARG A 117 2.81 -8.60 -2.53
C ARG A 117 4.16 -9.14 -2.91
N SER A 118 4.97 -9.48 -1.92
CA SER A 118 6.29 -10.09 -2.07
C SER A 118 6.29 -11.48 -1.47
N PHE A 119 7.18 -12.34 -1.92
CA PHE A 119 7.37 -13.69 -1.41
C PHE A 119 8.85 -13.92 -1.11
N ASN A 120 9.15 -14.34 0.10
CA ASN A 120 10.52 -14.64 0.53
C ASN A 120 10.88 -16.08 0.12
N TRP A 121 11.59 -16.22 -1.00
CA TRP A 121 12.04 -17.52 -1.50
C TRP A 121 13.14 -18.15 -0.66
N GLU A 122 14.00 -17.30 -0.13
CA GLU A 122 15.14 -17.67 0.70
C GLU A 122 15.02 -16.99 2.06
N GLU A 123 15.94 -17.30 2.96
CA GLU A 123 16.04 -16.58 4.22
C GLU A 123 16.18 -15.09 3.98
N PRO A 124 15.42 -14.25 4.70
CA PRO A 124 15.47 -12.80 4.52
C PRO A 124 16.88 -12.24 4.75
N VAL A 125 17.42 -11.56 3.74
CA VAL A 125 18.70 -10.86 3.82
C VAL A 125 18.46 -9.38 3.99
N PHE A 126 19.09 -8.79 5.00
CA PHE A 126 18.94 -7.37 5.33
C PHE A 126 20.17 -6.56 4.92
N HIS A 127 19.96 -5.26 4.71
CA HIS A 127 21.04 -4.35 4.35
C HIS A 127 22.04 -4.11 5.49
N THR A 128 21.56 -4.23 6.72
CA THR A 128 22.37 -4.07 7.94
C THR A 128 22.23 -5.30 8.84
N ASP A 129 23.19 -5.52 9.70
CA ASP A 129 23.20 -6.58 10.72
C ASP A 129 22.36 -6.23 11.98
N TYR A 130 21.69 -5.09 11.95
CA TYR A 130 20.75 -4.64 12.98
C TYR A 130 19.43 -4.17 12.34
N ALA A 131 18.32 -4.28 13.05
CA ALA A 131 17.03 -3.77 12.61
C ALA A 131 17.03 -2.24 12.63
N MET A 132 16.76 -1.62 11.46
CA MET A 132 16.71 -0.17 11.30
C MET A 132 15.38 0.45 11.74
N GLY A 133 14.31 -0.32 11.73
CA GLY A 133 12.94 0.16 11.90
C GLY A 133 12.39 0.00 13.33
N SER A 134 11.06 -0.04 13.39
CA SER A 134 10.36 -0.29 14.64
C SER A 134 10.56 -1.72 15.11
N LYS A 135 10.84 -1.88 16.41
CA LYS A 135 10.89 -3.21 17.05
C LYS A 135 9.53 -3.93 17.05
N ASP A 136 8.45 -3.17 16.85
CA ASP A 136 7.07 -3.68 16.82
C ASP A 136 6.61 -3.98 15.37
N ALA A 137 7.50 -3.80 14.38
CA ALA A 137 7.25 -4.26 13.02
C ALA A 137 7.28 -5.79 12.96
N PRO A 138 6.51 -6.42 12.04
CA PRO A 138 6.48 -7.87 11.94
C PRO A 138 7.85 -8.42 11.54
N GLU A 139 8.24 -9.54 12.15
CA GLU A 139 9.43 -10.29 11.76
C GLU A 139 9.23 -10.93 10.39
N HIS A 140 10.30 -10.94 9.59
CA HIS A 140 10.28 -11.51 8.24
C HIS A 140 10.68 -12.99 8.29
N GLN A 141 9.95 -13.81 7.56
CA GLN A 141 10.14 -15.27 7.54
C GLN A 141 10.34 -15.75 6.10
N GLN A 142 11.10 -16.83 5.94
CA GLN A 142 11.20 -17.54 4.66
C GLN A 142 9.87 -18.22 4.29
N HIS A 143 9.60 -18.36 3.01
CA HIS A 143 8.43 -19.02 2.44
C HIS A 143 7.06 -18.44 2.81
N VAL A 144 7.01 -17.18 3.23
CA VAL A 144 5.75 -16.47 3.47
C VAL A 144 5.52 -15.35 2.44
N VAL A 145 4.25 -15.00 2.26
CA VAL A 145 3.85 -13.84 1.45
C VAL A 145 3.73 -12.63 2.35
N GLU A 146 4.38 -11.56 1.95
CA GLU A 146 4.36 -10.28 2.66
C GLU A 146 3.69 -9.18 1.85
N LYS A 147 3.23 -8.14 2.54
CA LYS A 147 2.64 -6.94 1.93
C LYS A 147 2.57 -5.81 2.95
N CYS A 148 2.23 -4.60 2.50
CA CYS A 148 1.92 -3.49 3.37
C CYS A 148 0.94 -3.89 4.49
N THR A 149 1.30 -3.61 5.75
CA THR A 149 0.51 -3.90 6.95
C THR A 149 -0.38 -2.73 7.37
N PHE A 150 -0.39 -1.64 6.60
CA PHE A 150 -0.95 -0.34 6.99
C PHE A 150 -0.24 0.25 8.23
N CYS A 151 1.03 -0.11 8.43
CA CYS A 151 1.82 0.22 9.63
C CYS A 151 1.03 -0.02 10.93
N TYR A 152 0.42 -1.21 11.08
CA TYR A 152 -0.50 -1.49 12.19
C TYR A 152 0.11 -1.19 13.56
N HIS A 153 1.39 -1.48 13.73
CA HIS A 153 2.14 -1.14 14.95
C HIS A 153 2.17 0.37 15.28
N ARG A 154 1.94 1.24 14.27
CA ARG A 154 1.81 2.69 14.45
C ARG A 154 0.35 3.12 14.53
N THR A 155 -0.47 2.67 13.57
CA THR A 155 -1.86 3.12 13.46
C THR A 155 -2.73 2.67 14.63
N SER A 156 -2.44 1.51 15.26
CA SER A 156 -3.09 1.07 16.51
C SER A 156 -2.82 2.00 17.71
N GLN A 157 -1.77 2.81 17.61
CA GLN A 157 -1.41 3.82 18.63
C GLN A 157 -1.82 5.25 18.20
N GLY A 158 -2.57 5.40 17.10
CA GLY A 158 -2.94 6.70 16.55
C GLY A 158 -1.79 7.46 15.87
N ILE A 159 -0.67 6.77 15.59
CA ILE A 159 0.51 7.36 14.94
C ILE A 159 0.38 7.20 13.42
N GLU A 160 0.76 8.23 12.66
CA GLU A 160 0.75 8.22 11.19
C GLU A 160 1.58 7.05 10.61
N LEU A 161 1.17 6.56 9.44
CA LEU A 161 1.97 5.63 8.66
C LEU A 161 3.33 6.24 8.31
N ALA A 162 4.40 5.46 8.34
CA ALA A 162 5.76 5.93 8.04
C ALA A 162 5.85 6.57 6.64
N CYS A 163 5.19 5.98 5.64
CA CYS A 163 5.16 6.50 4.27
C CYS A 163 4.40 7.84 4.13
N MET A 164 3.51 8.17 5.06
CA MET A 164 2.85 9.46 5.15
C MET A 164 3.73 10.46 5.92
N HIS A 165 4.22 10.06 7.09
CA HIS A 165 5.03 10.89 7.97
C HIS A 165 6.23 11.52 7.26
N LEU A 166 6.93 10.73 6.44
CA LEU A 166 8.10 11.18 5.69
C LEU A 166 7.78 11.68 4.27
N CYS A 167 6.50 11.82 3.90
CA CYS A 167 6.13 12.29 2.57
C CYS A 167 6.53 13.77 2.37
N VAL A 168 7.55 14.02 1.54
CA VAL A 168 8.07 15.36 1.26
C VAL A 168 7.01 16.26 0.62
N GLY A 169 6.22 15.72 -0.32
CA GLY A 169 5.16 16.45 -1.01
C GLY A 169 3.85 16.57 -0.20
N ARG A 170 3.79 16.02 1.03
CA ARG A 170 2.55 15.96 1.82
C ARG A 170 1.35 15.47 0.99
N ALA A 171 1.60 14.45 0.18
CA ALA A 171 0.64 13.92 -0.78
C ALA A 171 -0.23 12.79 -0.22
N ARG A 172 0.02 12.29 0.99
CA ARG A 172 -0.65 11.13 1.57
C ARG A 172 -1.42 11.52 2.82
N PHE A 173 -2.62 10.98 2.93
CA PHE A 173 -3.53 11.15 4.05
C PHE A 173 -4.10 9.79 4.46
N TRP A 174 -4.36 9.57 5.73
CA TRP A 174 -5.00 8.36 6.21
C TRP A 174 -6.04 8.69 7.28
N GLY A 175 -6.98 7.80 7.46
CA GLY A 175 -8.00 7.97 8.50
C GLY A 175 -9.12 6.97 8.36
N ASP A 176 -10.15 7.17 9.16
CA ASP A 176 -11.39 6.41 9.08
C ASP A 176 -12.26 6.95 7.94
N LEU A 177 -12.56 6.11 6.96
CA LEU A 177 -13.41 6.45 5.82
C LEU A 177 -14.90 6.56 6.21
N ASP A 178 -15.29 6.00 7.34
CA ASP A 178 -16.67 6.01 7.84
C ASP A 178 -16.92 7.18 8.82
N ASP A 179 -15.86 7.86 9.26
CA ASP A 179 -15.97 9.09 10.04
C ASP A 179 -16.04 10.32 9.10
N PRO A 180 -17.21 11.00 8.99
CA PRO A 180 -17.36 12.16 8.12
C PRO A 180 -16.49 13.35 8.54
N THR A 181 -15.98 13.37 9.77
CA THR A 181 -15.10 14.44 10.28
C THR A 181 -13.62 14.17 9.97
N SER A 182 -13.27 12.96 9.56
CA SER A 182 -11.90 12.60 9.22
C SER A 182 -11.40 13.40 8.01
N GLU A 183 -10.09 13.65 7.95
CA GLU A 183 -9.49 14.38 6.84
C GLU A 183 -9.68 13.64 5.51
N VAL A 184 -9.58 12.30 5.51
CA VAL A 184 -9.77 11.51 4.29
C VAL A 184 -11.20 11.62 3.76
N SER A 185 -12.22 11.55 4.63
CA SER A 185 -13.63 11.66 4.23
C SER A 185 -13.94 13.06 3.66
N ARG A 186 -13.41 14.12 4.28
CA ARG A 186 -13.55 15.49 3.76
C ARG A 186 -12.90 15.66 2.39
N LEU A 187 -11.67 15.15 2.20
CA LEU A 187 -10.99 15.21 0.91
C LEU A 187 -11.75 14.49 -0.19
N LEU A 188 -12.33 13.33 0.11
CA LEU A 188 -13.14 12.57 -0.84
C LEU A 188 -14.48 13.23 -1.17
N ALA A 189 -15.07 13.97 -0.23
CA ALA A 189 -16.29 14.74 -0.48
C ALA A 189 -16.02 16.00 -1.32
N GLU A 190 -14.87 16.64 -1.15
CA GLU A 190 -14.55 17.94 -1.77
C GLU A 190 -13.85 17.82 -3.13
N ARG A 191 -13.17 16.70 -3.42
CA ARG A 191 -12.29 16.57 -4.59
C ARG A 191 -12.59 15.33 -5.43
N SER A 192 -12.44 15.48 -6.73
CA SER A 192 -12.50 14.36 -7.68
C SER A 192 -11.42 13.34 -7.34
N HIS A 193 -11.80 12.07 -7.34
CA HIS A 193 -10.90 10.97 -7.00
C HIS A 193 -11.23 9.72 -7.82
N LYS A 194 -10.26 8.81 -7.88
CA LYS A 194 -10.37 7.49 -8.52
C LYS A 194 -9.77 6.44 -7.62
N ARG A 195 -10.13 5.19 -7.85
CA ARG A 195 -9.45 4.02 -7.28
C ARG A 195 -8.75 3.25 -8.39
N LEU A 196 -7.72 2.50 -8.06
CA LEU A 196 -7.03 1.64 -9.03
C LEU A 196 -7.93 0.47 -9.43
N LEU A 197 -7.98 0.16 -10.73
CA LEU A 197 -8.61 -1.04 -11.28
C LEU A 197 -10.01 -1.30 -10.71
N GLU A 198 -10.87 -0.30 -10.73
CA GLU A 198 -12.24 -0.38 -10.19
C GLU A 198 -13.06 -1.50 -10.86
N ASP A 199 -12.80 -1.76 -12.14
CA ASP A 199 -13.40 -2.84 -12.93
C ASP A 199 -13.15 -4.25 -12.38
N ARG A 200 -12.12 -4.42 -11.54
CA ARG A 200 -11.79 -5.70 -10.91
C ARG A 200 -12.66 -6.05 -9.71
N GLY A 201 -13.54 -5.14 -9.27
CA GLY A 201 -14.52 -5.37 -8.21
C GLY A 201 -13.93 -5.67 -6.84
N THR A 202 -12.67 -5.30 -6.59
CA THR A 202 -12.01 -5.50 -5.29
C THR A 202 -12.28 -4.39 -4.28
N GLU A 203 -12.84 -3.28 -4.73
CA GLU A 203 -13.21 -2.12 -3.89
C GLU A 203 -12.04 -1.62 -3.03
N PRO A 204 -11.00 -1.01 -3.64
CA PRO A 204 -9.86 -0.47 -2.91
C PRO A 204 -10.23 0.53 -1.82
N SER A 205 -9.57 0.48 -0.67
CA SER A 205 -9.64 1.51 0.39
C SER A 205 -8.57 2.59 0.24
N THR A 206 -7.86 2.60 -0.89
CA THR A 206 -6.92 3.66 -1.27
C THR A 206 -7.49 4.44 -2.45
N TYR A 207 -7.55 5.76 -2.31
CA TYR A 207 -8.11 6.69 -3.28
C TYR A 207 -7.02 7.64 -3.79
N TYR A 208 -7.14 8.04 -5.05
CA TYR A 208 -6.22 8.95 -5.71
C TYR A 208 -6.98 10.20 -6.13
N LEU A 209 -6.61 11.37 -5.59
CA LEU A 209 -7.17 12.66 -6.02
C LEU A 209 -6.56 13.04 -7.38
N VAL A 210 -7.42 13.48 -8.30
CA VAL A 210 -7.08 13.77 -9.70
C VAL A 210 -7.44 15.22 -10.07
#